data_7c6071119286b0afceceb479fde72eb3
#
_entry.id   7c6071119286b0afceceb479fde72eb3
#
_cell.length_a   1.000
_cell.length_b   1.000
_cell.length_c   1.000
_cell.angle_alpha   90.00
_cell.angle_beta   90.00
_cell.angle_gamma   90.00
#
_symmetry.space_group_name_H-M   'P 1'
#
loop_
_entity.id
_entity.type
_entity.pdbx_description
1 polymer ?
#
loop_
_entity_poly.entity_id
_entity_poly.type
_entity_poly.pdbx_seq_one_letter_code
_entity_poly.pdbx_strand_id
1 'polypeptide(L)'
;MDVMAEPAADCVVKKSLRLSAPHGGRPRLLLAEDCDPVRIVTAAMLKGMGCDVEAVVHGEEAVRSASENEFDVIVLDIEMPIMDGITAARSIRSMGGPAAATPLMALSAFLADSVRTGEWRDTFDIALPKPANRNELHEAVKAALQRQRVEA
;
A
#
# COMPACT_ATOMS: atom_id res chain seq x y z
N MET A 1 22.23 3.07 -32.79
CA MET A 1 21.37 2.36 -33.00
C MET A 1 20.43 2.09 -31.99
N ASP A 2 20.65 1.25 -31.19
CA ASP A 2 19.73 0.80 -30.21
C ASP A 2 19.48 1.81 -29.12
N VAL A 3 20.31 2.82 -29.05
CA VAL A 3 20.16 3.91 -28.09
C VAL A 3 18.83 4.63 -28.28
N MET A 4 18.40 4.75 -29.51
CA MET A 4 17.11 5.41 -29.78
C MET A 4 15.94 4.54 -29.40
N ALA A 5 16.06 3.25 -29.60
CA ALA A 5 14.99 2.32 -29.28
C ALA A 5 14.80 2.15 -27.78
N GLU A 6 15.90 2.15 -27.03
CA GLU A 6 15.83 1.96 -25.59
C GLU A 6 15.00 3.00 -24.84
N PRO A 7 15.18 4.30 -25.07
CA PRO A 7 14.33 5.28 -24.41
C PRO A 7 12.84 5.11 -24.73
N ALA A 8 12.54 4.76 -25.97
CA ALA A 8 11.14 4.54 -26.34
C ALA A 8 10.58 3.31 -25.65
N ALA A 9 11.37 2.25 -25.57
CA ALA A 9 10.96 1.02 -24.89
C ALA A 9 10.77 1.27 -23.40
N ASP A 10 11.65 2.07 -22.78
CA ASP A 10 11.50 2.43 -21.38
C ASP A 10 10.24 3.21 -21.12
N CYS A 11 9.88 4.11 -22.01
CA CYS A 11 8.63 4.86 -21.87
C CYS A 11 7.42 3.95 -21.93
N VAL A 12 7.43 2.99 -22.85
CA VAL A 12 6.33 2.04 -22.99
C VAL A 12 6.23 1.16 -21.74
N VAL A 13 7.37 0.67 -21.24
CA VAL A 13 7.39 -0.14 -20.03
C VAL A 13 6.89 0.64 -18.83
N LYS A 14 7.35 1.86 -18.67
CA LYS A 14 6.89 2.72 -17.58
C LYS A 14 5.40 2.97 -17.64
N LYS A 15 4.88 3.17 -18.85
CA LYS A 15 3.46 3.40 -19.05
C LYS A 15 2.65 2.17 -18.66
N SER A 16 3.12 0.99 -19.05
CA SER A 16 2.43 -0.25 -18.74
C SER A 16 2.48 -0.60 -17.26
N LEU A 17 3.49 -0.09 -16.53
CA LEU A 17 3.62 -0.31 -15.10
C LEU A 17 2.89 0.74 -14.27
N ARG A 18 2.33 1.76 -14.91
CA ARG A 18 1.61 2.80 -14.19
C ARG A 18 0.26 2.27 -13.72
N LEU A 19 -0.01 2.51 -12.45
CA LEU A 19 -1.27 2.06 -11.84
C LEU A 19 -2.34 3.14 -11.98
N SER A 20 -3.59 2.70 -12.01
CA SER A 20 -4.74 3.60 -12.08
C SER A 20 -5.75 3.23 -11.01
N ALA A 21 -6.37 4.24 -10.42
CA ALA A 21 -7.43 4.02 -9.44
C ALA A 21 -8.67 3.44 -10.13
N PRO A 22 -9.56 2.78 -9.38
CA PRO A 22 -10.82 2.28 -9.96
C PRO A 22 -11.63 3.34 -10.68
N HIS A 23 -11.56 4.58 -10.19
CA HIS A 23 -12.27 5.71 -10.80
C HIS A 23 -11.51 6.34 -11.98
N GLY A 24 -10.34 5.80 -12.34
CA GLY A 24 -9.59 6.21 -13.52
C GLY A 24 -8.48 7.22 -13.31
N GLY A 25 -8.36 7.80 -12.12
CA GLY A 25 -7.31 8.77 -11.81
C GLY A 25 -6.09 8.12 -11.19
N ARG A 26 -5.22 8.96 -10.61
CA ARG A 26 -4.05 8.48 -9.89
C ARG A 26 -4.52 7.84 -8.59
N PRO A 27 -4.03 6.64 -8.25
CA PRO A 27 -4.39 6.02 -6.98
C PRO A 27 -3.84 6.85 -5.82
N ARG A 28 -4.64 7.03 -4.78
CA ARG A 28 -4.19 7.68 -3.54
C ARG A 28 -3.93 6.62 -2.51
N LEU A 29 -2.70 6.57 -2.02
CA LEU A 29 -2.27 5.58 -1.05
C LEU A 29 -1.84 6.24 0.26
N LEU A 30 -2.18 5.59 1.36
CA LEU A 30 -1.64 5.94 2.67
C LEU A 30 -0.60 4.90 3.02
N LEU A 31 0.57 5.35 3.46
CA LEU A 31 1.65 4.46 3.87
C LEU A 31 2.06 4.79 5.30
N ALA A 32 2.00 3.82 6.19
CA ALA A 32 2.48 3.97 7.56
C ALA A 32 3.71 3.10 7.76
N GLU A 33 4.84 3.72 8.07
CA GLU A 33 6.12 3.04 8.27
C GLU A 33 6.97 3.89 9.18
N ASP A 34 7.39 3.35 10.32
CA ASP A 34 8.14 4.12 11.31
C ASP A 34 9.63 4.29 10.97
N CYS A 35 10.18 3.40 10.18
CA CYS A 35 11.60 3.46 9.82
C CYS A 35 11.79 4.44 8.66
N ASP A 36 12.53 5.53 8.89
CA ASP A 36 12.70 6.59 7.91
C ASP A 36 13.22 6.10 6.55
N PRO A 37 14.35 5.35 6.49
CA PRO A 37 14.82 4.89 5.18
C PRO A 37 13.81 4.00 4.46
N VAL A 38 13.14 3.10 5.16
CA VAL A 38 12.16 2.20 4.56
C VAL A 38 10.95 2.98 4.06
N ARG A 39 10.47 3.94 4.86
CA ARG A 39 9.33 4.77 4.47
C ARG A 39 9.64 5.57 3.21
N ILE A 40 10.83 6.19 3.16
CA ILE A 40 11.22 7.03 2.03
C ILE A 40 11.33 6.19 0.76
N VAL A 41 11.98 5.03 0.84
CA VAL A 41 12.17 4.17 -0.33
C VAL A 41 10.83 3.60 -0.81
N THR A 42 10.00 3.14 0.12
CA THR A 42 8.70 2.57 -0.23
C THR A 42 7.80 3.63 -0.88
N ALA A 43 7.76 4.82 -0.29
CA ALA A 43 6.97 5.92 -0.86
C ALA A 43 7.46 6.27 -2.27
N ALA A 44 8.79 6.30 -2.47
CA ALA A 44 9.36 6.61 -3.78
C ALA A 44 8.97 5.56 -4.82
N MET A 45 9.00 4.29 -4.44
CA MET A 45 8.59 3.22 -5.35
C MET A 45 7.11 3.36 -5.74
N LEU A 46 6.25 3.64 -4.78
CA LEU A 46 4.82 3.81 -5.04
C LEU A 46 4.55 5.03 -5.94
N LYS A 47 5.24 6.13 -5.67
CA LYS A 47 5.12 7.33 -6.52
C LYS A 47 5.58 7.05 -7.94
N GLY A 48 6.63 6.24 -8.09
CA GLY A 48 7.13 5.85 -9.40
C GLY A 48 6.14 4.99 -10.18
N MET A 49 5.19 4.38 -9.51
CA MET A 49 4.13 3.61 -10.13
C MET A 49 2.91 4.45 -10.51
N GLY A 50 2.96 5.75 -10.28
CA GLY A 50 1.87 6.65 -10.60
C GLY A 50 0.94 6.97 -9.45
N CYS A 51 1.28 6.58 -8.23
CA CYS A 51 0.42 6.81 -7.06
C CYS A 51 0.74 8.13 -6.37
N ASP A 52 -0.28 8.74 -5.79
CA ASP A 52 -0.11 9.84 -4.85
C ASP A 52 -0.02 9.18 -3.47
N VAL A 53 1.01 9.52 -2.72
CA VAL A 53 1.29 8.83 -1.45
C VAL A 53 1.32 9.84 -0.31
N GLU A 54 0.54 9.56 0.73
CA GLU A 54 0.67 10.25 2.00
C GLU A 54 1.39 9.28 2.94
N ALA A 55 2.56 9.67 3.44
CA ALA A 55 3.35 8.81 4.30
C ALA A 55 3.29 9.32 5.73
N VAL A 56 3.02 8.42 6.67
CA VAL A 56 2.96 8.72 8.10
C VAL A 56 3.88 7.78 8.86
N VAL A 57 4.16 8.09 10.12
CA VAL A 57 5.22 7.41 10.86
C VAL A 57 4.74 6.36 11.85
N HIS A 58 3.46 6.34 12.20
CA HIS A 58 2.93 5.33 13.10
C HIS A 58 1.43 5.14 12.91
N GLY A 59 0.89 4.13 13.62
CA GLY A 59 -0.50 3.71 13.45
C GLY A 59 -1.53 4.76 13.81
N GLU A 60 -1.29 5.57 14.83
CA GLU A 60 -2.24 6.62 15.21
C GLU A 60 -2.42 7.64 14.09
N GLU A 61 -1.31 8.04 13.47
CA GLU A 61 -1.40 8.96 12.33
C GLU A 61 -2.13 8.34 11.17
N ALA A 62 -1.93 7.03 10.94
CA ALA A 62 -2.62 6.33 9.87
C ALA A 62 -4.12 6.32 10.12
N VAL A 63 -4.55 6.03 11.35
CA VAL A 63 -5.97 6.03 11.70
C VAL A 63 -6.58 7.41 11.50
N ARG A 64 -5.89 8.44 11.96
CA ARG A 64 -6.37 9.82 11.80
C ARG A 64 -6.49 10.19 10.33
N SER A 65 -5.45 9.89 9.55
CA SER A 65 -5.46 10.24 8.13
C SER A 65 -6.56 9.50 7.38
N ALA A 66 -6.78 8.23 7.70
CA ALA A 66 -7.85 7.44 7.09
C ALA A 66 -9.23 7.98 7.45
N SER A 67 -9.38 8.59 8.63
CA SER A 67 -10.65 9.17 9.04
C SER A 67 -10.95 10.50 8.35
N GLU A 68 -9.91 11.21 7.92
CA GLU A 68 -10.04 12.53 7.32
C GLU A 68 -9.99 12.55 5.81
N ASN A 69 -9.48 11.50 5.19
CA ASN A 69 -9.28 11.45 3.75
C ASN A 69 -9.69 10.09 3.19
N GLU A 70 -9.98 10.05 1.90
CA GLU A 70 -10.25 8.79 1.23
C GLU A 70 -9.01 8.32 0.50
N PHE A 71 -8.71 7.04 0.63
CA PHE A 71 -7.58 6.39 -0.03
C PHE A 71 -8.07 5.20 -0.84
N ASP A 72 -7.33 4.87 -1.89
CA ASP A 72 -7.64 3.70 -2.70
C ASP A 72 -7.02 2.43 -2.11
N VAL A 73 -5.88 2.57 -1.42
CA VAL A 73 -5.22 1.48 -0.72
C VAL A 73 -4.51 2.06 0.49
N ILE A 74 -4.52 1.34 1.59
CA ILE A 74 -3.78 1.72 2.80
C ILE A 74 -2.73 0.65 3.07
N VAL A 75 -1.46 1.05 3.16
CA VAL A 75 -0.33 0.16 3.39
C VAL A 75 0.20 0.40 4.80
N LEU A 76 0.20 -0.64 5.63
CA LEU A 76 0.59 -0.52 7.02
C LEU A 76 1.71 -1.50 7.36
N ASP A 77 2.79 -0.99 7.93
CA ASP A 77 3.80 -1.83 8.57
C ASP A 77 3.16 -2.42 9.82
N ILE A 78 3.30 -3.71 10.02
CA ILE A 78 2.73 -4.35 11.21
C ILE A 78 3.51 -3.97 12.47
N GLU A 79 4.83 -4.00 12.39
CA GLU A 79 5.69 -3.72 13.56
C GLU A 79 5.99 -2.22 13.67
N MET A 80 5.16 -1.51 14.42
CA MET A 80 5.35 -0.09 14.68
C MET A 80 5.17 0.21 16.17
N PRO A 81 5.88 1.22 16.70
CA PRO A 81 5.68 1.62 18.09
C PRO A 81 4.36 2.37 18.25
N ILE A 82 3.92 2.56 19.49
CA ILE A 82 2.72 3.28 19.88
C ILE A 82 1.46 2.52 19.50
N MET A 83 1.23 2.33 18.20
CA MET A 83 0.10 1.54 17.72
C MET A 83 0.60 0.72 16.53
N ASP A 84 0.57 -0.60 16.66
CA ASP A 84 1.02 -1.49 15.59
C ASP A 84 0.02 -1.50 14.43
N GLY A 85 0.45 -2.12 13.32
CA GLY A 85 -0.36 -2.12 12.10
C GLY A 85 -1.65 -2.90 12.23
N ILE A 86 -1.68 -3.96 13.00
CA ILE A 86 -2.90 -4.75 13.19
C ILE A 86 -3.94 -3.94 13.95
N THR A 87 -3.52 -3.28 15.02
CA THR A 87 -4.40 -2.41 15.80
C THR A 87 -4.93 -1.26 14.96
N ALA A 88 -4.05 -0.63 14.17
CA ALA A 88 -4.45 0.45 13.28
C ALA A 88 -5.46 -0.03 12.25
N ALA A 89 -5.22 -1.19 11.66
CA ALA A 89 -6.11 -1.75 10.66
C ALA A 89 -7.48 -2.08 11.23
N ARG A 90 -7.52 -2.63 12.43
CA ARG A 90 -8.79 -2.91 13.11
C ARG A 90 -9.56 -1.63 13.39
N SER A 91 -8.85 -0.58 13.80
CA SER A 91 -9.48 0.72 14.03
C SER A 91 -10.08 1.27 12.74
N ILE A 92 -9.37 1.16 11.64
CA ILE A 92 -9.85 1.63 10.35
C ILE A 92 -11.09 0.83 9.92
N ARG A 93 -11.08 -0.47 10.06
CA ARG A 93 -12.24 -1.31 9.74
C ARG A 93 -13.47 -0.96 10.58
N SER A 94 -13.24 -0.50 11.80
CA SER A 94 -14.33 -0.15 12.72
C SER A 94 -14.98 1.19 12.43
N MET A 95 -14.37 2.02 11.60
CA MET A 95 -14.89 3.36 11.31
C MET A 95 -16.19 3.36 10.54
N GLY A 96 -16.45 2.30 9.77
CA GLY A 96 -17.57 2.29 8.85
C GLY A 96 -17.29 3.19 7.65
N GLY A 97 -18.24 3.22 6.71
CA GLY A 97 -18.11 4.07 5.52
C GLY A 97 -16.96 3.67 4.60
N PRO A 98 -16.47 4.62 3.78
CA PRO A 98 -15.42 4.32 2.80
C PRO A 98 -14.14 3.79 3.41
N ALA A 99 -13.76 4.27 4.59
CA ALA A 99 -12.52 3.82 5.23
C ALA A 99 -12.55 2.33 5.53
N ALA A 100 -13.69 1.83 6.03
CA ALA A 100 -13.82 0.42 6.38
C ALA A 100 -13.76 -0.51 5.17
N ALA A 101 -14.10 0.01 3.99
CA ALA A 101 -14.10 -0.76 2.75
C ALA A 101 -12.78 -0.65 1.98
N THR A 102 -11.87 0.22 2.40
CA THR A 102 -10.61 0.42 1.71
C THR A 102 -9.72 -0.81 1.82
N PRO A 103 -9.10 -1.28 0.73
CA PRO A 103 -8.16 -2.39 0.81
C PRO A 103 -7.00 -2.06 1.73
N LEU A 104 -6.68 -2.99 2.63
CA LEU A 104 -5.57 -2.84 3.58
C LEU A 104 -4.48 -3.84 3.22
N MET A 105 -3.26 -3.34 3.11
CA MET A 105 -2.09 -4.14 2.77
C MET A 105 -1.09 -4.08 3.91
N ALA A 106 -0.63 -5.23 4.37
CA ALA A 106 0.34 -5.31 5.46
C ALA A 106 1.75 -5.49 4.92
N LEU A 107 2.70 -4.82 5.56
CA LEU A 107 4.13 -5.08 5.37
C LEU A 107 4.67 -5.58 6.69
N SER A 108 5.42 -6.67 6.68
CA SER A 108 5.94 -7.23 7.93
C SER A 108 7.30 -7.88 7.75
N ALA A 109 8.22 -7.58 8.66
CA ALA A 109 9.50 -8.26 8.73
C ALA A 109 9.33 -9.70 9.24
N PHE A 110 8.21 -9.97 9.92
CA PHE A 110 7.93 -11.27 10.53
C PHE A 110 6.69 -11.93 9.93
N LEU A 111 6.53 -11.77 8.61
CA LEU A 111 5.34 -12.28 7.93
C LEU A 111 5.13 -13.79 8.12
N ALA A 112 6.22 -14.54 8.17
CA ALA A 112 6.12 -16.00 8.38
C ALA A 112 5.39 -16.33 9.67
N ASP A 113 5.67 -15.60 10.74
CA ASP A 113 5.00 -15.81 12.02
C ASP A 113 3.54 -15.39 11.95
N SER A 114 3.26 -14.25 11.32
CA SER A 114 1.90 -13.76 11.13
C SER A 114 1.07 -14.71 10.28
N VAL A 115 1.67 -15.27 9.23
CA VAL A 115 0.99 -16.24 8.39
C VAL A 115 0.64 -17.50 9.18
N ARG A 116 1.57 -17.96 10.03
CA ARG A 116 1.36 -19.14 10.84
C ARG A 116 0.20 -18.98 11.82
N THR A 117 0.09 -17.79 12.43
CA THR A 117 -1.00 -17.51 13.36
C THR A 117 -2.30 -17.17 12.65
N GLY A 118 -2.23 -16.75 11.39
CA GLY A 118 -3.39 -16.34 10.64
C GLY A 118 -3.99 -15.02 11.07
N GLU A 119 -3.33 -14.33 11.98
CA GLU A 119 -3.87 -13.13 12.61
C GLU A 119 -4.17 -12.00 11.64
N TRP A 120 -3.35 -11.83 10.63
CA TRP A 120 -3.53 -10.74 9.68
C TRP A 120 -4.70 -10.96 8.71
N ARG A 121 -5.08 -12.21 8.49
CA ARG A 121 -6.08 -12.54 7.46
C ARG A 121 -7.45 -11.95 7.72
N ASP A 122 -7.79 -11.75 8.97
CA ASP A 122 -9.09 -11.21 9.34
C ASP A 122 -9.17 -9.70 9.08
N THR A 123 -8.03 -9.05 8.93
CA THR A 123 -7.97 -7.59 8.89
C THR A 123 -7.42 -7.06 7.58
N PHE A 124 -6.38 -7.71 7.04
CA PHE A 124 -5.71 -7.27 5.83
C PHE A 124 -6.13 -8.10 4.64
N ASP A 125 -6.19 -7.43 3.47
CA ASP A 125 -6.50 -8.11 2.22
C ASP A 125 -5.26 -8.75 1.60
N ILE A 126 -4.11 -8.12 1.77
CA ILE A 126 -2.85 -8.57 1.20
C ILE A 126 -1.75 -8.36 2.21
N ALA A 127 -0.74 -9.22 2.22
CA ALA A 127 0.43 -9.07 3.07
C ALA A 127 1.70 -9.35 2.26
N LEU A 128 2.73 -8.53 2.49
CA LEU A 128 4.04 -8.69 1.87
C LEU A 128 5.13 -8.72 2.92
N PRO A 129 6.16 -9.55 2.71
CA PRO A 129 7.32 -9.54 3.60
C PRO A 129 8.19 -8.30 3.34
N LYS A 130 8.87 -7.82 4.36
CA LYS A 130 9.84 -6.74 4.24
C LYS A 130 11.25 -7.35 4.14
N PRO A 131 12.10 -6.82 3.29
CA PRO A 131 11.85 -5.72 2.36
C PRO A 131 11.10 -6.20 1.11
N ALA A 132 10.10 -5.44 0.70
CA ALA A 132 9.38 -5.75 -0.54
C ALA A 132 10.08 -5.05 -1.70
N ASN A 133 10.28 -5.77 -2.79
CA ASN A 133 10.87 -5.16 -3.98
C ASN A 133 9.79 -4.48 -4.82
N ARG A 134 10.24 -3.75 -5.83
CA ARG A 134 9.33 -2.98 -6.68
C ARG A 134 8.27 -3.84 -7.35
N ASN A 135 8.65 -5.01 -7.86
CA ASN A 135 7.70 -5.89 -8.53
C ASN A 135 6.66 -6.44 -7.59
N GLU A 136 7.08 -6.88 -6.41
CA GLU A 136 6.16 -7.39 -5.39
C GLU A 136 5.17 -6.30 -4.97
N LEU A 137 5.68 -5.09 -4.75
CA LEU A 137 4.86 -3.97 -4.35
C LEU A 137 3.87 -3.60 -5.45
N HIS A 138 4.33 -3.55 -6.69
CA HIS A 138 3.49 -3.24 -7.84
C HIS A 138 2.34 -4.24 -7.97
N GLU A 139 2.65 -5.53 -7.93
CA GLU A 139 1.64 -6.57 -8.08
C GLU A 139 0.63 -6.55 -6.94
N ALA A 140 1.10 -6.31 -5.72
CA ALA A 140 0.21 -6.25 -4.56
C ALA A 140 -0.73 -5.05 -4.63
N VAL A 141 -0.22 -3.87 -4.97
CA VAL A 141 -1.06 -2.68 -5.08
C VAL A 141 -2.06 -2.84 -6.23
N LYS A 142 -1.60 -3.41 -7.35
CA LYS A 142 -2.48 -3.68 -8.48
C LYS A 142 -3.63 -4.59 -8.08
N ALA A 143 -3.33 -5.66 -7.34
CA ALA A 143 -4.35 -6.59 -6.86
C ALA A 143 -5.31 -5.91 -5.90
N ALA A 144 -4.80 -5.06 -5.01
CA ALA A 144 -5.64 -4.31 -4.08
C ALA A 144 -6.60 -3.38 -4.81
N LEU A 145 -6.12 -2.69 -5.84
CA LEU A 145 -6.97 -1.79 -6.63
C LEU A 145 -8.03 -2.57 -7.39
N GLN A 146 -7.71 -3.77 -7.86
CA GLN A 146 -8.68 -4.61 -8.56
C GLN A 146 -9.76 -5.14 -7.61
N ARG A 147 -9.39 -5.45 -6.37
CA ARG A 147 -10.37 -5.89 -5.36
C ARG A 147 -11.39 -4.81 -5.09
N GLN A 148 -10.96 -3.57 -4.94
CA GLN A 148 -11.87 -2.45 -4.72
C GLN A 148 -12.83 -2.29 -5.88
N ARG A 149 -12.34 -2.49 -7.11
CA ARG A 149 -13.17 -2.39 -8.30
C ARG A 149 -14.25 -3.49 -8.33
N VAL A 150 -13.90 -4.70 -7.91
CA VAL A 150 -14.85 -5.81 -7.87
C VAL A 150 -15.94 -5.55 -6.82
N GLU A 151 -15.57 -4.98 -5.70
CA GLU A 151 -16.52 -4.70 -4.64
C GLU A 151 -17.40 -3.49 -4.92
N ALA A 152 -16.95 -2.63 -5.79
CA ALA A 152 -17.75 -1.46 -6.17
C ALA A 152 -18.85 -1.85 -7.15
#